data_6f441149e5e28f1c15c98802af8103b8
#
_entry.id   6f441149e5e28f1c15c98802af8103b8
#
_cell.length_a   1.000
_cell.length_b   1.000
_cell.length_c   1.000
_cell.angle_alpha   90.00
_cell.angle_beta   90.00
_cell.angle_gamma   90.00
#
_symmetry.space_group_name_H-M   'P 1'
#
loop_
_entity.id
_entity.type
_entity.pdbx_description
1 polymer ?
#
loop_
_entity_poly.entity_id
_entity_poly.type
_entity_poly.pdbx_seq_one_letter_code
_entity_poly.pdbx_strand_id
1 'polypeptide(L)'
;MKTKTAQQSLENFKRALDSLKNAVSKPNLSELELAGAIQNFEFCYELLWKTLQKHAAASGRRIVTPREAFQFAHQAGLIQDEKLWLDMIEDRNETVHTYDQTNAEHVYQEIKNRYFPAFLDIFKKLSDLLS
;
A
#
# COMPACT_ATOMS: atom_id res chain seq x y z
N MET A 1 12.97 -16.73 11.82
CA MET A 1 12.75 -15.39 12.35
C MET A 1 12.35 -14.39 11.28
N LYS A 2 13.05 -14.37 10.13
CA LYS A 2 12.71 -13.45 9.04
C LYS A 2 11.30 -13.68 8.49
N THR A 3 10.92 -14.95 8.30
CA THR A 3 9.56 -15.29 7.84
C THR A 3 8.50 -14.81 8.82
N LYS A 4 8.75 -15.01 10.12
CA LYS A 4 7.84 -14.56 11.17
C LYS A 4 7.72 -13.04 11.15
N THR A 5 8.81 -12.33 10.89
CA THR A 5 8.79 -10.86 10.80
C THR A 5 7.97 -10.39 9.61
N ALA A 6 8.06 -11.07 8.46
CA ALA A 6 7.26 -10.76 7.29
C ALA A 6 5.78 -11.00 7.58
N GLN A 7 5.45 -12.08 8.29
CA GLN A 7 4.09 -12.40 8.67
C GLN A 7 3.51 -11.34 9.62
N GLN A 8 4.30 -10.87 10.58
CA GLN A 8 3.85 -9.80 11.48
C GLN A 8 3.58 -8.51 10.71
N SER A 9 4.47 -8.18 9.78
CA SER A 9 4.29 -7.01 8.92
C SER A 9 3.02 -7.13 8.08
N LEU A 10 2.75 -8.32 7.56
CA LEU A 10 1.53 -8.58 6.79
C LEU A 10 0.27 -8.41 7.64
N GLU A 11 0.30 -8.85 8.89
CA GLU A 11 -0.81 -8.64 9.81
C GLU A 11 -1.07 -7.16 10.08
N ASN A 12 0.00 -6.39 10.22
CA ASN A 12 -0.11 -4.95 10.38
C ASN A 12 -0.68 -4.29 9.12
N PHE A 13 -0.25 -4.77 7.96
CA PHE A 13 -0.80 -4.31 6.68
C PHE A 13 -2.30 -4.60 6.61
N LYS A 14 -2.71 -5.78 7.04
CA LYS A 14 -4.13 -6.15 7.07
C LYS A 14 -4.94 -5.16 7.92
N ARG A 15 -4.45 -4.81 9.09
CA ARG A 15 -5.15 -3.86 9.97
C ARG A 15 -5.27 -2.48 9.33
N ALA A 16 -4.19 -2.01 8.70
CA ALA A 16 -4.21 -0.74 7.99
C ALA A 16 -5.18 -0.79 6.81
N LEU A 17 -5.22 -1.93 6.12
CA LEU A 17 -6.09 -2.15 4.98
C LEU A 17 -7.57 -2.15 5.41
N ASP A 18 -7.89 -2.75 6.54
CA ASP A 18 -9.24 -2.74 7.10
C ASP A 18 -9.68 -1.31 7.41
N SER A 19 -8.79 -0.50 7.97
CA SER A 19 -9.08 0.92 8.25
C SER A 19 -9.32 1.70 6.96
N LEU A 20 -8.51 1.45 5.94
CA LEU A 20 -8.69 2.09 4.64
C LEU A 20 -10.01 1.67 4.01
N LYS A 21 -10.37 0.40 4.12
CA LYS A 21 -11.65 -0.10 3.63
C LYS A 21 -12.83 0.68 4.24
N ASN A 22 -12.77 0.90 5.55
CA ASN A 22 -13.81 1.66 6.22
C ASN A 22 -13.91 3.09 5.69
N ALA A 23 -12.76 3.73 5.45
CA ALA A 23 -12.72 5.09 4.93
C ALA A 23 -13.32 5.19 3.53
N VAL A 24 -12.92 4.29 2.62
CA VAL A 24 -13.38 4.36 1.22
C VAL A 24 -14.82 3.87 1.05
N SER A 25 -15.40 3.27 2.09
CA SER A 25 -16.80 2.81 2.06
C SER A 25 -17.79 3.91 2.40
N LYS A 26 -17.35 5.04 2.92
CA LYS A 26 -18.22 6.15 3.25
C LYS A 26 -18.61 6.93 1.99
N PRO A 27 -19.89 7.30 1.83
CA PRO A 27 -20.34 7.99 0.60
C PRO A 27 -19.81 9.42 0.49
N ASN A 28 -19.65 10.12 1.61
CA ASN A 28 -19.18 11.51 1.62
C ASN A 28 -18.21 11.68 2.78
N LEU A 29 -17.06 12.27 2.50
CA LEU A 29 -16.05 12.50 3.52
C LEU A 29 -15.95 13.98 3.86
N SER A 30 -15.89 14.30 5.16
CA SER A 30 -15.47 15.63 5.61
C SER A 30 -13.99 15.82 5.29
N GLU A 31 -13.51 17.05 5.42
CA GLU A 31 -12.08 17.33 5.22
C GLU A 31 -11.22 16.49 6.16
N LEU A 32 -11.65 16.35 7.41
CA LEU A 32 -10.92 15.54 8.39
C LEU A 32 -10.91 14.06 8.01
N GLU A 33 -12.04 13.55 7.58
CA GLU A 33 -12.14 12.16 7.13
C GLU A 33 -11.32 11.90 5.88
N LEU A 34 -11.27 12.87 4.97
CA LEU A 34 -10.45 12.78 3.76
C LEU A 34 -8.97 12.70 4.12
N ALA A 35 -8.52 13.57 5.03
CA ALA A 35 -7.14 13.55 5.51
C ALA A 35 -6.82 12.20 6.19
N GLY A 36 -7.77 11.68 6.96
CA GLY A 36 -7.62 10.37 7.61
C GLY A 36 -7.51 9.23 6.62
N ALA A 37 -8.29 9.27 5.54
CA ALA A 37 -8.24 8.26 4.48
C ALA A 37 -6.88 8.26 3.79
N ILE A 38 -6.34 9.44 3.50
CA ILE A 38 -5.02 9.57 2.88
C ILE A 38 -3.94 9.05 3.83
N GLN A 39 -4.04 9.35 5.12
CA GLN A 39 -3.11 8.82 6.12
C GLN A 39 -3.17 7.29 6.19
N ASN A 40 -4.36 6.71 6.13
CA ASN A 40 -4.51 5.25 6.10
C ASN A 40 -3.86 4.65 4.85
N PHE A 41 -3.99 5.33 3.71
CA PHE A 41 -3.30 4.91 2.48
C PHE A 41 -1.79 4.92 2.69
N GLU A 42 -1.24 5.96 3.32
CA GLU A 42 0.20 6.04 3.58
C GLU A 42 0.66 4.89 4.48
N PHE A 43 -0.12 4.54 5.50
CA PHE A 43 0.19 3.40 6.36
C PHE A 43 0.18 2.08 5.58
N CYS A 44 -0.82 1.87 4.73
CA CYS A 44 -0.88 0.68 3.88
C CYS A 44 0.34 0.58 2.98
N TYR A 45 0.69 1.68 2.34
CA TYR A 45 1.83 1.76 1.44
C TYR A 45 3.14 1.39 2.17
N GLU A 46 3.38 2.01 3.33
CA GLU A 46 4.59 1.75 4.11
C GLU A 46 4.67 0.30 4.59
N LEU A 47 3.57 -0.21 5.11
CA LEU A 47 3.54 -1.58 5.63
C LEU A 47 3.69 -2.60 4.51
N LEU A 48 3.13 -2.31 3.34
CA LEU A 48 3.23 -3.21 2.19
C LEU A 48 4.67 -3.33 1.69
N TRP A 49 5.31 -2.20 1.40
CA TRP A 49 6.66 -2.31 0.84
C TRP A 49 7.65 -2.84 1.86
N LYS A 50 7.43 -2.59 3.16
CA LYS A 50 8.26 -3.19 4.21
C LYS A 50 8.02 -4.69 4.34
N THR A 51 6.80 -5.15 4.13
CA THR A 51 6.51 -6.58 4.08
C THR A 51 7.26 -7.25 2.94
N LEU A 52 7.24 -6.62 1.77
CA LEU A 52 7.99 -7.10 0.60
C LEU A 52 9.49 -7.10 0.86
N GLN A 53 10.00 -6.06 1.51
CA GLN A 53 11.41 -5.97 1.90
C GLN A 53 11.82 -7.15 2.78
N LYS A 54 11.02 -7.45 3.78
CA LYS A 54 11.30 -8.55 4.72
C LYS A 54 11.21 -9.91 4.04
N HIS A 55 10.22 -10.07 3.17
CA HIS A 55 10.08 -11.31 2.42
C HIS A 55 11.27 -11.52 1.48
N ALA A 56 11.68 -10.48 0.77
CA ALA A 56 12.84 -10.55 -0.13
C ALA A 56 14.13 -10.86 0.65
N ALA A 57 14.29 -10.28 1.84
CA ALA A 57 15.46 -10.53 2.69
C ALA A 57 15.57 -12.00 3.09
N ALA A 58 14.44 -12.69 3.27
CA ALA A 58 14.44 -14.11 3.58
C ALA A 58 15.04 -14.95 2.45
N SER A 59 15.02 -14.44 1.21
CA SER A 59 15.63 -15.07 0.04
C SER A 59 17.02 -14.49 -0.27
N GLY A 60 17.56 -13.66 0.62
CA GLY A 60 18.88 -13.07 0.43
C GLY A 60 18.90 -11.81 -0.42
N ARG A 61 17.74 -11.29 -0.82
CA ARG A 61 17.69 -10.09 -1.64
C ARG A 61 17.46 -8.85 -0.79
N ARG A 62 18.33 -7.86 -0.96
CA ARG A 62 18.25 -6.61 -0.24
C ARG A 62 17.42 -5.58 -1.00
N ILE A 63 16.41 -5.03 -0.34
CA ILE A 63 15.54 -3.97 -0.88
C ILE A 63 15.61 -2.78 0.07
N VAL A 64 15.84 -1.59 -0.46
CA VAL A 64 15.97 -0.39 0.37
C VAL A 64 14.99 0.73 0.00
N THR A 65 14.24 0.60 -1.08
CA THR A 65 13.26 1.61 -1.51
C THR A 65 11.94 0.96 -1.89
N PRO A 66 10.84 1.73 -1.81
CA PRO A 66 9.55 1.23 -2.31
C PRO A 66 9.59 0.80 -3.77
N ARG A 67 10.28 1.56 -4.63
CA ARG A 67 10.40 1.22 -6.04
C ARG A 67 11.02 -0.16 -6.23
N GLU A 68 12.09 -0.45 -5.51
CA GLU A 68 12.74 -1.76 -5.56
C GLU A 68 11.79 -2.86 -5.06
N ALA A 69 11.02 -2.57 -4.01
CA ALA A 69 10.06 -3.52 -3.47
C ALA A 69 8.99 -3.89 -4.50
N PHE A 70 8.46 -2.90 -5.21
CA PHE A 70 7.42 -3.16 -6.22
C PHE A 70 7.99 -3.81 -7.47
N GLN A 71 9.24 -3.50 -7.85
CA GLN A 71 9.92 -4.22 -8.91
C GLN A 71 10.10 -5.69 -8.56
N PHE A 72 10.51 -5.96 -7.33
CA PHE A 72 10.62 -7.32 -6.82
C PHE A 72 9.27 -8.05 -6.88
N ALA A 73 8.21 -7.39 -6.42
CA ALA A 73 6.87 -7.96 -6.44
C ALA A 73 6.41 -8.29 -7.86
N HIS A 74 6.73 -7.43 -8.82
CA HIS A 74 6.41 -7.67 -10.22
C HIS A 74 7.17 -8.88 -10.75
N GLN A 75 8.45 -8.97 -10.48
CA GLN A 75 9.27 -10.11 -10.89
C GLN A 75 8.81 -11.43 -10.27
N ALA A 76 8.29 -11.34 -9.04
CA ALA A 76 7.81 -12.52 -8.32
C ALA A 76 6.36 -12.91 -8.70
N GLY A 77 5.73 -12.17 -9.60
CA GLY A 77 4.36 -12.45 -10.02
C GLY A 77 3.28 -11.99 -9.04
N LEU A 78 3.66 -11.18 -8.06
CA LEU A 78 2.71 -10.68 -7.05
C LEU A 78 1.90 -9.50 -7.55
N ILE A 79 2.42 -8.74 -8.50
CA ILE A 79 1.71 -7.63 -9.13
C ILE A 79 1.86 -7.73 -10.65
N GLN A 80 0.86 -7.23 -11.38
CA GLN A 80 0.82 -7.32 -12.84
C GLN A 80 0.96 -5.96 -13.51
N ASP A 81 0.32 -4.93 -12.96
CA ASP A 81 0.25 -3.60 -13.58
C ASP A 81 1.34 -2.70 -12.99
N GLU A 82 2.52 -2.76 -13.57
CA GLU A 82 3.66 -1.97 -13.09
C GLU A 82 3.37 -0.47 -13.12
N LYS A 83 2.65 0.00 -14.14
CA LYS A 83 2.32 1.43 -14.25
C LYS A 83 1.49 1.92 -13.06
N LEU A 84 0.52 1.12 -12.63
CA LEU A 84 -0.31 1.47 -11.47
C LEU A 84 0.57 1.69 -10.23
N TRP A 85 1.54 0.83 -10.01
CA TRP A 85 2.40 0.92 -8.84
C TRP A 85 3.39 2.08 -8.94
N LEU A 86 3.85 2.43 -10.14
CA LEU A 86 4.66 3.63 -10.35
C LEU A 86 3.84 4.90 -10.09
N ASP A 87 2.60 4.92 -10.56
CA ASP A 87 1.66 6.02 -10.27
C ASP A 87 1.44 6.16 -8.76
N MET A 88 1.32 5.03 -8.07
CA MET A 88 1.12 5.02 -6.62
C MET A 88 2.31 5.66 -5.89
N ILE A 89 3.53 5.36 -6.32
CA ILE A 89 4.73 5.97 -5.74
C ILE A 89 4.68 7.49 -5.91
N GLU A 90 4.33 7.97 -7.10
CA GLU A 90 4.23 9.40 -7.36
C GLU A 90 3.15 10.06 -6.49
N ASP A 91 1.97 9.45 -6.43
CA ASP A 91 0.86 9.99 -5.64
C ASP A 91 1.18 9.97 -4.15
N ARG A 92 1.86 8.92 -3.67
CA ARG A 92 2.31 8.87 -2.27
C ARG A 92 3.25 10.02 -1.97
N ASN A 93 4.15 10.35 -2.89
CA ASN A 93 5.08 11.47 -2.70
C ASN A 93 4.32 12.81 -2.67
N GLU A 94 3.21 12.92 -3.36
CA GLU A 94 2.38 14.12 -3.37
C GLU A 94 1.49 14.26 -2.12
N THR A 95 1.34 13.21 -1.30
CA THR A 95 0.49 13.30 -0.11
C THR A 95 1.01 14.29 0.93
N VAL A 96 2.28 14.70 0.84
CA VAL A 96 2.81 15.75 1.71
C VAL A 96 2.14 17.11 1.46
N HIS A 97 1.42 17.24 0.34
CA HIS A 97 0.71 18.47 -0.04
C HIS A 97 -0.80 18.34 0.17
N THR A 98 -1.23 17.50 1.13
CA THR A 98 -2.67 17.27 1.38
C THR A 98 -3.38 18.48 1.97
N TYR A 99 -2.66 19.52 2.37
CA TYR A 99 -3.26 20.78 2.74
C TYR A 99 -3.95 21.47 1.55
N ASP A 100 -3.59 21.07 0.33
CA ASP A 100 -4.27 21.52 -0.89
C ASP A 100 -5.48 20.60 -1.11
N GLN A 101 -6.68 21.12 -0.89
CA GLN A 101 -7.92 20.34 -0.96
C GLN A 101 -8.13 19.71 -2.33
N THR A 102 -7.84 20.41 -3.41
CA THR A 102 -8.01 19.89 -4.77
C THR A 102 -7.09 18.67 -4.99
N ASN A 103 -5.85 18.78 -4.55
CA ASN A 103 -4.89 17.68 -4.65
C ASN A 103 -5.31 16.50 -3.78
N ALA A 104 -5.80 16.76 -2.57
CA ALA A 104 -6.25 15.72 -1.65
C ALA A 104 -7.41 14.92 -2.25
N GLU A 105 -8.38 15.61 -2.84
CA GLU A 105 -9.53 14.95 -3.46
C GLU A 105 -9.12 14.10 -4.65
N HIS A 106 -8.19 14.60 -5.48
CA HIS A 106 -7.67 13.84 -6.61
C HIS A 106 -6.97 12.56 -6.14
N VAL A 107 -6.07 12.68 -5.18
CA VAL A 107 -5.36 11.52 -4.64
C VAL A 107 -6.33 10.52 -4.03
N TYR A 108 -7.34 11.01 -3.30
CA TYR A 108 -8.34 10.13 -2.70
C TYR A 108 -9.11 9.33 -3.75
N GLN A 109 -9.48 9.94 -4.88
CA GLN A 109 -10.17 9.21 -5.95
C GLN A 109 -9.27 8.10 -6.52
N GLU A 110 -7.99 8.36 -6.68
CA GLU A 110 -7.04 7.34 -7.12
C GLU A 110 -6.90 6.22 -6.08
N ILE A 111 -6.86 6.57 -4.80
CA ILE A 111 -6.81 5.57 -3.72
C ILE A 111 -8.03 4.66 -3.78
N LYS A 112 -9.21 5.26 -3.84
CA LYS A 112 -10.47 4.52 -3.81
C LYS A 112 -10.63 3.61 -5.02
N ASN A 113 -10.34 4.13 -6.20
CA ASN A 113 -10.66 3.47 -7.47
C ASN A 113 -9.56 2.55 -7.98
N ARG A 114 -8.29 2.83 -7.64
CA ARG A 114 -7.17 2.08 -8.19
C ARG A 114 -6.30 1.42 -7.14
N TYR A 115 -5.89 2.14 -6.10
CA TYR A 115 -4.85 1.65 -5.17
C TYR A 115 -5.41 0.70 -4.13
N PHE A 116 -6.57 1.01 -3.58
CA PHE A 116 -7.20 0.11 -2.61
C PHE A 116 -7.49 -1.27 -3.21
N PRO A 117 -8.09 -1.38 -4.42
CA PRO A 117 -8.26 -2.70 -5.04
C PRO A 117 -6.94 -3.42 -5.29
N ALA A 118 -5.87 -2.69 -5.67
CA ALA A 118 -4.56 -3.29 -5.86
C ALA A 118 -3.97 -3.82 -4.56
N PHE A 119 -4.17 -3.09 -3.46
CA PHE A 119 -3.76 -3.56 -2.13
C PHE A 119 -4.48 -4.84 -1.73
N LEU A 120 -5.77 -4.94 -2.00
CA LEU A 120 -6.53 -6.16 -1.70
C LEU A 120 -5.98 -7.36 -2.46
N ASP A 121 -5.66 -7.15 -3.73
CA ASP A 121 -5.14 -8.20 -4.57
C ASP A 121 -3.78 -8.71 -4.09
N ILE A 122 -2.85 -7.81 -3.83
CA ILE A 122 -1.52 -8.22 -3.37
C ILE A 122 -1.58 -8.80 -1.95
N PHE A 123 -2.47 -8.30 -1.10
CA PHE A 123 -2.64 -8.86 0.24
C PHE A 123 -3.02 -10.34 0.15
N LYS A 124 -3.95 -10.68 -0.72
CA LYS A 124 -4.39 -12.06 -0.94
C LYS A 124 -3.23 -12.95 -1.35
N LYS A 125 -2.44 -12.50 -2.31
CA LYS A 125 -1.29 -13.24 -2.81
C LYS A 125 -0.22 -13.42 -1.73
N LEU A 126 0.07 -12.37 -0.97
CA LEU A 126 1.04 -12.45 0.12
C LEU A 126 0.53 -13.35 1.25
N SER A 127 -0.75 -13.32 1.54
CA SER A 127 -1.36 -14.18 2.56
C SER A 127 -1.14 -15.65 2.21
N ASP A 128 -1.37 -16.01 0.95
CA ASP A 128 -1.16 -17.39 0.48
C ASP A 128 0.32 -17.75 0.53
N LEU A 129 1.19 -16.83 0.15
CA LEU A 129 2.62 -17.07 0.09
C LEU A 129 3.25 -17.23 1.46
N LEU A 130 2.80 -16.46 2.44
CA LEU A 130 3.42 -16.40 3.78
C LEU A 130 2.72 -17.28 4.83
N SER A 131 1.65 -17.94 4.45
CA SER A 131 0.93 -18.83 5.38
C SER A 131 1.61 -20.19 5.57
#